data_ca2317f3e0331bc3dd8ab17411092a5a
#
_entry.id   ca2317f3e0331bc3dd8ab17411092a5a
#
_cell.length_a   1.000
_cell.length_b   1.000
_cell.length_c   1.000
_cell.angle_alpha   90.00
_cell.angle_beta   90.00
_cell.angle_gamma   90.00
#
_symmetry.space_group_name_H-M   'P 1'
#
loop_
_entity.id
_entity.type
_entity.pdbx_description
1 polymer ?
#
loop_
_entity_poly.entity_id
_entity_poly.type
_entity_poly.pdbx_seq_one_letter_code
_entity_poly.pdbx_strand_id
1 'polypeptide(L)'
;MTSASNNNKNKTKNGNNKIKNNRNKTKKKSSYVFTKNDYNSGDGMMTSVWGPPMWHFLHTMSFNYPVNPTAEDKKHYSDFIYSLRYVLPCKYCRINLTSNLKANPIRECHLKSRETFSKYMYRLHEIVNKRLDKKSGLSYCDVRERYEHFRSRCTKTDPPPKIFNFAKKKEKGCTEPLYGHKAKCILSIVPQTKDVPSFHVDDKCIKHRADA
;
A
#
# COMPACT_ATOMS: atom_id res chain seq x y z
N MET A 1 -49.06 -76.80 -16.62
CA MET A 1 -50.36 -76.70 -17.29
C MET A 1 -50.42 -75.33 -17.95
N THR A 2 -50.32 -75.37 -19.25
CA THR A 2 -51.11 -74.70 -20.28
C THR A 2 -51.01 -73.18 -20.26
N SER A 3 -50.83 -72.51 -21.31
CA SER A 3 -50.59 -72.68 -22.73
C SER A 3 -50.64 -71.25 -23.36
N ALA A 4 -49.67 -71.01 -24.21
CA ALA A 4 -49.76 -70.30 -25.49
C ALA A 4 -50.93 -69.35 -25.77
N SER A 5 -50.60 -68.17 -26.33
CA SER A 5 -50.99 -67.90 -27.69
C SER A 5 -50.35 -66.54 -28.21
N ASN A 6 -49.79 -66.65 -29.43
CA ASN A 6 -49.34 -65.64 -30.32
C ASN A 6 -50.42 -64.59 -30.65
N ASN A 7 -50.00 -63.31 -30.89
CA ASN A 7 -50.41 -62.68 -32.15
C ASN A 7 -49.52 -61.52 -32.54
N ASN A 8 -49.00 -61.67 -33.72
CA ASN A 8 -48.18 -60.77 -34.53
C ASN A 8 -49.03 -59.67 -35.15
N LYS A 9 -48.61 -58.37 -35.07
CA LYS A 9 -48.96 -57.39 -36.12
C LYS A 9 -47.90 -56.30 -36.25
N ASN A 10 -47.25 -56.38 -37.37
CA ASN A 10 -46.44 -55.30 -37.98
C ASN A 10 -47.10 -53.93 -37.96
N LYS A 11 -46.34 -52.89 -37.67
CA LYS A 11 -46.44 -51.59 -38.37
C LYS A 11 -45.16 -50.71 -38.21
N THR A 12 -44.53 -50.59 -39.35
CA THR A 12 -43.90 -49.38 -39.97
C THR A 12 -42.98 -48.48 -39.13
N LYS A 13 -41.77 -48.43 -39.65
CA LYS A 13 -40.67 -47.48 -39.41
C LYS A 13 -41.16 -46.03 -39.53
N ASN A 14 -40.82 -45.20 -38.54
CA ASN A 14 -40.53 -43.77 -38.81
C ASN A 14 -39.28 -43.40 -38.05
N GLY A 15 -38.20 -43.19 -38.79
CA GLY A 15 -36.91 -42.75 -38.28
C GLY A 15 -37.00 -41.27 -37.90
N ASN A 16 -36.79 -40.98 -36.64
CA ASN A 16 -36.45 -39.66 -36.21
C ASN A 16 -35.00 -39.70 -35.74
N ASN A 17 -34.11 -39.32 -36.67
CA ASN A 17 -32.73 -38.99 -36.38
C ASN A 17 -32.70 -37.79 -35.42
N LYS A 18 -32.61 -38.03 -34.11
CA LYS A 18 -32.17 -37.01 -33.14
C LYS A 18 -30.68 -36.78 -33.33
N ILE A 19 -30.39 -35.77 -34.13
CA ILE A 19 -29.07 -35.16 -34.20
C ILE A 19 -28.72 -34.72 -32.75
N LYS A 20 -27.88 -35.47 -32.07
CA LYS A 20 -27.27 -35.03 -30.82
C LYS A 20 -26.32 -33.87 -31.16
N ASN A 21 -26.84 -32.63 -31.04
CA ASN A 21 -25.99 -31.43 -31.03
C ASN A 21 -25.05 -31.52 -29.82
N ASN A 22 -23.93 -32.12 -30.02
CA ASN A 22 -22.80 -32.10 -29.10
C ASN A 22 -22.22 -30.68 -29.16
N ARG A 23 -22.88 -29.73 -28.49
CA ARG A 23 -22.32 -28.41 -28.25
C ARG A 23 -21.11 -28.62 -27.34
N ASN A 24 -19.94 -28.74 -27.92
CA ASN A 24 -18.68 -28.53 -27.27
C ASN A 24 -18.74 -27.15 -26.61
N LYS A 25 -19.14 -27.11 -25.32
CA LYS A 25 -18.93 -25.96 -24.46
C LYS A 25 -17.42 -25.82 -24.34
N THR A 26 -16.79 -25.08 -25.25
CA THR A 26 -15.46 -24.54 -25.05
C THR A 26 -15.54 -23.79 -23.72
N LYS A 27 -14.95 -24.40 -22.67
CA LYS A 27 -14.76 -23.71 -21.39
C LYS A 27 -14.00 -22.43 -21.73
N LYS A 28 -14.67 -21.28 -21.66
CA LYS A 28 -14.01 -19.97 -21.73
C LYS A 28 -12.88 -20.03 -20.71
N LYS A 29 -11.63 -20.05 -21.18
CA LYS A 29 -10.46 -19.97 -20.31
C LYS A 29 -10.66 -18.71 -19.45
N SER A 30 -10.67 -18.86 -18.14
CA SER A 30 -10.75 -17.71 -17.23
C SER A 30 -9.69 -16.70 -17.65
N SER A 31 -10.09 -15.44 -17.86
CA SER A 31 -9.15 -14.34 -18.14
C SER A 31 -8.28 -13.98 -16.93
N TYR A 32 -8.58 -14.55 -15.78
CA TYR A 32 -7.87 -14.32 -14.53
C TYR A 32 -6.78 -15.37 -14.31
N VAL A 33 -5.58 -14.90 -13.93
CA VAL A 33 -4.43 -15.75 -13.59
C VAL A 33 -4.68 -16.49 -12.27
N PHE A 34 -5.39 -15.85 -11.32
CA PHE A 34 -5.68 -16.38 -9.99
C PHE A 34 -7.08 -16.99 -9.93
N THR A 35 -7.22 -18.06 -9.14
CA THR A 35 -8.49 -18.72 -8.89
C THR A 35 -9.27 -18.01 -7.78
N LYS A 36 -10.56 -18.36 -7.64
CA LYS A 36 -11.37 -17.88 -6.52
C LYS A 36 -10.82 -18.37 -5.15
N ASN A 37 -10.20 -19.54 -5.13
CA ASN A 37 -9.58 -20.07 -3.91
C ASN A 37 -8.36 -19.27 -3.50
N ASP A 38 -7.50 -18.87 -4.48
CA ASP A 38 -6.35 -17.99 -4.21
C ASP A 38 -6.82 -16.66 -3.60
N TYR A 39 -7.85 -16.04 -4.20
CA TYR A 39 -8.41 -14.78 -3.70
C TYR A 39 -9.02 -14.89 -2.30
N ASN A 40 -9.67 -16.01 -1.98
CA ASN A 40 -10.32 -16.25 -0.70
C ASN A 40 -9.38 -16.90 0.35
N SER A 41 -8.11 -17.06 0.05
CA SER A 41 -7.14 -17.61 1.01
C SER A 41 -7.01 -16.69 2.24
N GLY A 42 -6.71 -17.28 3.39
CA GLY A 42 -6.39 -16.52 4.61
C GLY A 42 -4.94 -16.03 4.67
N ASP A 43 -4.18 -16.15 3.56
CA ASP A 43 -2.79 -15.78 3.48
C ASP A 43 -2.62 -14.25 3.49
N GLY A 44 -1.43 -13.81 3.93
CA GLY A 44 -1.11 -12.39 3.95
C GLY A 44 -0.39 -11.94 2.68
N MET A 45 -0.16 -10.63 2.57
CA MET A 45 0.62 -10.04 1.49
C MET A 45 2.12 -10.05 1.82
N MET A 46 2.95 -10.18 0.78
CA MET A 46 4.41 -10.25 0.91
C MET A 46 4.98 -8.98 1.55
N THR A 47 5.54 -9.11 2.76
CA THR A 47 6.01 -8.00 3.58
C THR A 47 7.13 -7.19 2.91
N SER A 48 7.99 -7.85 2.13
CA SER A 48 9.07 -7.19 1.38
C SER A 48 8.54 -6.25 0.28
N VAL A 49 7.30 -6.42 -0.16
CA VAL A 49 6.67 -5.60 -1.20
C VAL A 49 5.95 -4.40 -0.59
N TRP A 50 5.09 -4.62 0.42
CA TRP A 50 4.29 -3.53 0.99
C TRP A 50 4.96 -2.80 2.16
N GLY A 51 5.92 -3.45 2.82
CA GLY A 51 6.56 -2.90 4.02
C GLY A 51 7.36 -1.62 3.75
N PRO A 52 8.27 -1.58 2.76
CA PRO A 52 9.03 -0.37 2.44
C PRO A 52 8.14 0.85 2.11
N PRO A 53 7.15 0.79 1.21
CA PRO A 53 6.26 1.91 0.94
C PRO A 53 5.40 2.31 2.16
N MET A 54 5.03 1.37 3.02
CA MET A 54 4.32 1.69 4.27
C MET A 54 5.22 2.48 5.22
N TRP A 55 6.47 2.09 5.41
CA TRP A 55 7.43 2.85 6.21
C TRP A 55 7.71 4.22 5.61
N HIS A 56 7.81 4.32 4.28
CA HIS A 56 7.95 5.60 3.62
C HIS A 56 6.77 6.53 3.94
N PHE A 57 5.54 6.02 3.85
CA PHE A 57 4.34 6.79 4.24
C PHE A 57 4.37 7.20 5.72
N LEU A 58 4.67 6.28 6.63
CA LEU A 58 4.69 6.55 8.08
C LEU A 58 5.72 7.61 8.46
N HIS A 59 6.91 7.58 7.86
CA HIS A 59 7.91 8.64 8.05
C HIS A 59 7.44 9.97 7.47
N THR A 60 6.95 9.99 6.22
CA THR A 60 6.43 11.21 5.59
C THR A 60 5.34 11.86 6.46
N MET A 61 4.39 11.06 6.95
CA MET A 61 3.33 11.49 7.84
C MET A 61 3.91 12.06 9.15
N SER A 62 4.88 11.39 9.77
CA SER A 62 5.46 11.82 11.03
C SER A 62 6.26 13.14 10.90
N PHE A 63 6.97 13.33 9.80
CA PHE A 63 7.66 14.59 9.51
C PHE A 63 6.70 15.70 9.07
N ASN A 64 5.44 15.38 8.79
CA ASN A 64 4.37 16.37 8.58
C ASN A 64 3.46 16.57 9.80
N TYR A 65 3.72 15.91 10.92
CA TYR A 65 2.97 16.11 12.16
C TYR A 65 2.96 17.61 12.54
N PRO A 66 1.87 18.15 13.10
CA PRO A 66 1.81 19.57 13.51
C PRO A 66 2.97 19.96 14.44
N VAL A 67 3.48 21.18 14.27
CA VAL A 67 4.53 21.72 15.16
C VAL A 67 3.94 21.96 16.55
N ASN A 68 2.72 22.51 16.60
CA ASN A 68 1.93 22.75 17.80
C ASN A 68 0.63 21.93 17.70
N PRO A 69 0.66 20.62 18.05
CA PRO A 69 -0.49 19.74 17.89
C PRO A 69 -1.59 20.06 18.89
N THR A 70 -2.83 20.05 18.41
CA THR A 70 -4.02 20.09 19.25
C THR A 70 -4.24 18.74 19.96
N ALA A 71 -5.15 18.68 20.93
CA ALA A 71 -5.55 17.42 21.57
C ALA A 71 -6.15 16.43 20.55
N GLU A 72 -6.89 16.95 19.58
CA GLU A 72 -7.48 16.17 18.47
C GLU A 72 -6.41 15.60 17.54
N ASP A 73 -5.43 16.41 17.14
CA ASP A 73 -4.27 15.91 16.35
C ASP A 73 -3.58 14.75 17.07
N LYS A 74 -3.25 14.93 18.35
CA LYS A 74 -2.60 13.89 19.17
C LYS A 74 -3.40 12.60 19.19
N LYS A 75 -4.71 12.71 19.39
CA LYS A 75 -5.62 11.57 19.39
C LYS A 75 -5.61 10.85 18.05
N HIS A 76 -5.83 11.56 16.95
CA HIS A 76 -5.93 10.93 15.62
C HIS A 76 -4.64 10.26 15.17
N TYR A 77 -3.49 10.89 15.39
CA TYR A 77 -2.20 10.27 15.05
C TYR A 77 -1.91 9.03 15.92
N SER A 78 -2.24 9.10 17.21
CA SER A 78 -2.10 7.94 18.09
C SER A 78 -3.03 6.81 17.68
N ASP A 79 -4.31 7.08 17.46
CA ASP A 79 -5.33 6.10 17.07
C ASP A 79 -4.95 5.43 15.74
N PHE A 80 -4.44 6.20 14.77
CA PHE A 80 -3.99 5.67 13.50
C PHE A 80 -2.86 4.63 13.69
N ILE A 81 -1.83 4.96 14.47
CA ILE A 81 -0.73 4.01 14.73
C ILE A 81 -1.24 2.76 15.46
N TYR A 82 -2.13 2.93 16.46
CA TYR A 82 -2.71 1.79 17.16
C TYR A 82 -3.62 0.94 16.27
N SER A 83 -4.32 1.53 15.30
CA SER A 83 -5.18 0.81 14.34
C SER A 83 -4.38 -0.12 13.43
N LEU A 84 -3.13 0.19 13.12
CA LEU A 84 -2.28 -0.67 12.29
C LEU A 84 -2.12 -2.08 12.87
N ARG A 85 -2.26 -2.28 14.17
CA ARG A 85 -2.25 -3.60 14.82
C ARG A 85 -3.32 -4.55 14.28
N TYR A 86 -4.38 -4.02 13.69
CA TYR A 86 -5.52 -4.79 13.19
C TYR A 86 -5.55 -4.91 11.68
N VAL A 87 -4.99 -3.93 10.96
CA VAL A 87 -5.18 -3.79 9.50
C VAL A 87 -3.94 -4.09 8.67
N LEU A 88 -2.75 -4.26 9.28
CA LEU A 88 -1.57 -4.64 8.51
C LEU A 88 -1.82 -5.96 7.74
N PRO A 89 -1.44 -6.04 6.44
CA PRO A 89 -1.75 -7.18 5.58
C PRO A 89 -0.83 -8.41 5.85
N CYS A 90 -0.46 -8.62 7.13
CA CYS A 90 0.37 -9.73 7.59
C CYS A 90 0.03 -10.04 9.04
N LYS A 91 -0.42 -11.27 9.33
CA LYS A 91 -0.79 -11.71 10.68
C LYS A 91 0.35 -11.51 11.69
N TYR A 92 1.55 -11.95 11.35
CA TYR A 92 2.71 -11.82 12.25
C TYR A 92 3.11 -10.38 12.46
N CYS A 93 2.96 -9.53 11.45
CA CYS A 93 3.22 -8.08 11.58
C CYS A 93 2.27 -7.43 12.58
N ARG A 94 0.98 -7.81 12.56
CA ARG A 94 -0.02 -7.33 13.55
C ARG A 94 0.34 -7.75 14.97
N ILE A 95 0.71 -9.02 15.17
CA ILE A 95 1.12 -9.57 16.48
C ILE A 95 2.38 -8.84 16.97
N ASN A 96 3.39 -8.72 16.11
CA ASN A 96 4.65 -8.06 16.45
C ASN A 96 4.47 -6.58 16.75
N LEU A 97 3.66 -5.86 15.97
CA LEU A 97 3.36 -4.45 16.23
C LEU A 97 2.61 -4.28 17.56
N THR A 98 1.66 -5.16 17.86
CA THR A 98 0.97 -5.18 19.16
C THR A 98 1.95 -5.32 20.32
N SER A 99 2.89 -6.27 20.22
CA SER A 99 3.93 -6.47 21.22
C SER A 99 4.86 -5.25 21.34
N ASN A 100 5.29 -4.68 20.21
CA ASN A 100 6.17 -3.51 20.17
C ASN A 100 5.50 -2.28 20.82
N LEU A 101 4.22 -2.04 20.51
CA LEU A 101 3.46 -0.92 21.09
C LEU A 101 3.12 -1.13 22.57
N LYS A 102 2.99 -2.39 23.01
CA LYS A 102 2.85 -2.71 24.45
C LYS A 102 4.13 -2.39 25.20
N ALA A 103 5.29 -2.75 24.65
CA ALA A 103 6.60 -2.49 25.25
C ALA A 103 7.02 -1.01 25.16
N ASN A 104 6.60 -0.32 24.09
CA ASN A 104 6.95 1.08 23.81
C ASN A 104 5.67 1.86 23.46
N PRO A 105 4.78 2.14 24.41
CA PRO A 105 3.52 2.82 24.13
C PRO A 105 3.76 4.27 23.71
N ILE A 106 2.87 4.78 22.84
CA ILE A 106 2.84 6.21 22.55
C ILE A 106 2.39 6.94 23.82
N ARG A 107 3.23 7.84 24.29
CA ARG A 107 2.97 8.67 25.47
C ARG A 107 2.81 10.13 25.07
N GLU A 108 2.24 10.94 25.92
CA GLU A 108 2.05 12.37 25.70
C GLU A 108 3.37 13.09 25.32
N CYS A 109 4.50 12.70 25.91
CA CYS A 109 5.81 13.27 25.56
C CYS A 109 6.23 13.02 24.10
N HIS A 110 5.75 11.93 23.48
CA HIS A 110 6.01 11.64 22.07
C HIS A 110 5.13 12.47 21.12
N LEU A 111 4.01 12.98 21.62
CA LEU A 111 3.02 13.73 20.85
C LEU A 111 3.12 15.25 21.02
N LYS A 112 4.16 15.75 21.73
CA LYS A 112 4.32 17.18 22.03
C LYS A 112 4.60 18.02 20.80
N SER A 113 5.31 17.49 19.81
CA SER A 113 5.74 18.23 18.61
C SER A 113 6.05 17.29 17.47
N ARG A 114 6.22 17.86 16.26
CA ARG A 114 6.71 17.14 15.08
C ARG A 114 8.01 16.39 15.36
N GLU A 115 8.95 17.01 16.05
CA GLU A 115 10.23 16.40 16.38
C GLU A 115 10.06 15.18 17.28
N THR A 116 9.27 15.29 18.35
CA THR A 116 9.10 14.18 19.30
C THR A 116 8.34 13.01 18.67
N PHE A 117 7.35 13.29 17.82
CA PHE A 117 6.59 12.26 17.14
C PHE A 117 7.41 11.56 16.04
N SER A 118 8.15 12.31 15.21
CA SER A 118 9.02 11.70 14.19
C SER A 118 10.18 10.91 14.80
N LYS A 119 10.75 11.34 15.94
CA LYS A 119 11.72 10.54 16.72
C LYS A 119 11.10 9.25 17.24
N TYR A 120 9.85 9.27 17.69
CA TYR A 120 9.14 8.06 18.12
C TYR A 120 8.97 7.10 16.94
N MET A 121 8.52 7.57 15.78
CA MET A 121 8.35 6.75 14.58
C MET A 121 9.68 6.15 14.09
N TYR A 122 10.77 6.92 14.11
CA TYR A 122 12.10 6.42 13.82
C TYR A 122 12.49 5.28 14.77
N ARG A 123 12.31 5.44 16.07
CA ARG A 123 12.62 4.41 17.06
C ARG A 123 11.77 3.15 16.87
N LEU A 124 10.48 3.31 16.55
CA LEU A 124 9.60 2.18 16.27
C LEU A 124 10.08 1.40 15.04
N HIS A 125 10.55 2.09 13.99
CA HIS A 125 11.14 1.45 12.82
C HIS A 125 12.41 0.68 13.18
N GLU A 126 13.31 1.27 13.96
CA GLU A 126 14.54 0.59 14.41
C GLU A 126 14.25 -0.63 15.30
N ILE A 127 13.20 -0.61 16.12
CA ILE A 127 12.73 -1.80 16.87
C ILE A 127 12.31 -2.92 15.92
N VAL A 128 11.60 -2.57 14.85
CA VAL A 128 11.19 -3.56 13.82
C VAL A 128 12.41 -4.07 13.04
N ASN A 129 13.31 -3.19 12.64
CA ASN A 129 14.57 -3.56 11.97
C ASN A 129 15.38 -4.55 12.84
N LYS A 130 15.58 -4.24 14.11
CA LYS A 130 16.28 -5.11 15.06
C LYS A 130 15.64 -6.50 15.17
N ARG A 131 14.31 -6.56 15.19
CA ARG A 131 13.56 -7.84 15.23
C ARG A 131 13.76 -8.67 13.96
N LEU A 132 13.99 -8.01 12.82
CA LEU A 132 14.21 -8.63 11.51
C LEU A 132 15.71 -8.85 11.22
N ASP A 133 16.59 -8.63 12.20
CA ASP A 133 18.05 -8.66 12.05
C ASP A 133 18.55 -7.76 10.91
N LYS A 134 17.90 -6.61 10.75
CA LYS A 134 18.25 -5.57 9.77
C LYS A 134 18.89 -4.39 10.47
N LYS A 135 19.90 -3.79 9.82
CA LYS A 135 20.54 -2.54 10.26
C LYS A 135 20.29 -1.48 9.19
N SER A 136 19.66 -0.38 9.57
CA SER A 136 19.46 0.75 8.64
C SER A 136 20.78 1.50 8.38
N GLY A 137 21.66 1.56 9.39
CA GLY A 137 22.86 2.39 9.37
C GLY A 137 22.58 3.89 9.38
N LEU A 138 21.32 4.30 9.52
CA LEU A 138 20.88 5.69 9.46
C LEU A 138 20.58 6.23 10.87
N SER A 139 21.13 7.41 11.19
CA SER A 139 20.72 8.17 12.36
C SER A 139 19.36 8.83 12.16
N TYR A 140 18.75 9.30 13.25
CA TYR A 140 17.54 10.12 13.15
C TYR A 140 17.75 11.38 12.28
N CYS A 141 18.94 11.99 12.35
CA CYS A 141 19.25 13.19 11.55
C CYS A 141 19.27 12.87 10.04
N ASP A 142 19.86 11.72 9.66
CA ASP A 142 19.87 11.28 8.26
C ASP A 142 18.45 11.04 7.74
N VAL A 143 17.62 10.37 8.54
CA VAL A 143 16.22 10.12 8.17
C VAL A 143 15.45 11.43 8.08
N ARG A 144 15.65 12.37 9.01
CA ARG A 144 15.02 13.69 8.96
C ARG A 144 15.42 14.46 7.70
N GLU A 145 16.71 14.54 7.39
CA GLU A 145 17.21 15.22 6.19
C GLU A 145 16.56 14.63 4.93
N ARG A 146 16.53 13.29 4.82
CA ARG A 146 15.89 12.59 3.69
C ARG A 146 14.44 12.99 3.47
N TYR A 147 13.63 13.09 4.53
CA TYR A 147 12.20 13.40 4.40
C TYR A 147 11.91 14.90 4.31
N GLU A 148 12.81 15.77 4.80
CA GLU A 148 12.68 17.23 4.62
C GLU A 148 12.79 17.64 3.14
N HIS A 149 13.48 16.88 2.29
CA HIS A 149 13.51 17.13 0.85
C HIS A 149 12.12 17.04 0.19
N PHE A 150 11.19 16.30 0.78
CA PHE A 150 9.81 16.14 0.25
C PHE A 150 8.85 17.19 0.74
N ARG A 151 9.30 18.18 1.49
CA ARG A 151 8.43 19.25 1.96
C ARG A 151 7.97 20.11 0.80
N SER A 152 6.68 20.40 0.77
CA SER A 152 6.05 21.17 -0.30
C SER A 152 5.24 22.34 0.26
N ARG A 153 4.98 23.33 -0.60
CA ARG A 153 4.00 24.39 -0.35
C ARG A 153 2.62 23.89 -0.74
N CYS A 154 1.66 24.03 0.16
CA CYS A 154 0.27 23.86 -0.21
C CYS A 154 -0.18 25.08 -0.99
N THR A 155 -0.60 24.90 -2.24
CA THR A 155 -1.18 25.97 -3.03
C THR A 155 -2.50 26.39 -2.41
N LYS A 156 -2.61 27.67 -2.01
CA LYS A 156 -3.87 28.21 -1.49
C LYS A 156 -4.95 28.16 -2.56
N THR A 157 -6.20 28.01 -2.13
CA THR A 157 -7.39 27.97 -2.99
C THR A 157 -7.87 29.36 -3.43
N ASP A 158 -7.05 30.39 -3.33
CA ASP A 158 -7.43 31.72 -3.81
C ASP A 158 -7.76 31.64 -5.30
N PRO A 159 -8.93 32.13 -5.75
CA PRO A 159 -9.28 32.09 -7.16
C PRO A 159 -8.20 32.88 -7.93
N PRO A 160 -7.67 32.32 -9.04
CA PRO A 160 -6.72 33.06 -9.85
C PRO A 160 -7.40 34.32 -10.36
N PRO A 161 -6.69 35.46 -10.46
CA PRO A 161 -7.23 36.67 -11.10
C PRO A 161 -7.73 36.25 -12.50
N LYS A 162 -8.91 36.78 -12.89
CA LYS A 162 -9.56 36.53 -14.18
C LYS A 162 -8.75 37.17 -15.33
N ILE A 163 -7.59 36.64 -15.60
CA ILE A 163 -6.81 36.98 -16.79
C ILE A 163 -6.79 35.73 -17.65
N PHE A 164 -7.33 35.86 -18.87
CA PHE A 164 -7.35 34.84 -19.91
C PHE A 164 -5.90 34.42 -20.25
N ASN A 165 -5.38 33.44 -19.51
CA ASN A 165 -4.14 32.78 -19.89
C ASN A 165 -4.45 31.28 -20.00
N PHE A 166 -4.19 30.68 -21.18
CA PHE A 166 -4.14 29.24 -21.46
C PHE A 166 -3.02 28.54 -20.66
N ALA A 167 -2.75 29.01 -19.44
CA ALA A 167 -1.79 28.37 -18.54
C ALA A 167 -2.38 27.07 -18.01
N LYS A 168 -1.60 25.98 -18.08
CA LYS A 168 -1.89 24.67 -17.48
C LYS A 168 -2.55 24.90 -16.12
N LYS A 169 -3.73 24.31 -15.92
CA LYS A 169 -4.47 24.35 -14.64
C LYS A 169 -3.48 24.04 -13.53
N LYS A 170 -3.21 25.01 -12.64
CA LYS A 170 -2.32 24.80 -11.51
C LYS A 170 -2.94 23.76 -10.61
N GLU A 171 -2.21 22.68 -10.37
CA GLU A 171 -2.65 21.55 -9.55
C GLU A 171 -2.87 22.03 -8.12
N LYS A 172 -4.04 21.78 -7.54
CA LYS A 172 -4.36 22.17 -6.16
C LYS A 172 -3.72 21.17 -5.18
N GLY A 173 -3.24 21.64 -4.05
CA GLY A 173 -2.69 20.81 -2.98
C GLY A 173 -1.21 21.10 -2.69
N CYS A 174 -0.54 20.18 -2.01
CA CYS A 174 0.88 20.27 -1.65
C CYS A 174 1.74 19.74 -2.81
N THR A 175 1.76 20.44 -3.93
CA THR A 175 2.37 19.99 -5.20
C THR A 175 3.60 20.77 -5.62
N GLU A 176 3.88 21.91 -4.96
CA GLU A 176 5.05 22.72 -5.27
C GLU A 176 6.18 22.41 -4.27
N PRO A 177 7.33 21.90 -4.70
CA PRO A 177 8.43 21.59 -3.80
C PRO A 177 8.99 22.87 -3.17
N LEU A 178 9.48 22.78 -1.93
CA LEU A 178 10.28 23.85 -1.32
C LEU A 178 11.71 23.85 -1.83
N TYR A 179 12.21 22.68 -2.20
CA TYR A 179 13.59 22.44 -2.63
C TYR A 179 13.62 21.54 -3.85
N GLY A 180 14.60 21.72 -4.71
CA GLY A 180 14.81 20.87 -5.88
C GLY A 180 13.68 20.92 -6.90
N HIS A 181 13.66 19.92 -7.76
CA HIS A 181 12.67 19.77 -8.81
C HIS A 181 11.42 19.04 -8.30
N LYS A 182 10.28 19.27 -8.97
CA LYS A 182 9.03 18.55 -8.69
C LYS A 182 9.25 17.04 -8.91
N ALA A 183 9.15 16.29 -7.85
CA ALA A 183 9.40 14.84 -7.83
C ALA A 183 8.12 14.02 -7.98
N LYS A 184 8.26 12.77 -8.43
CA LYS A 184 7.24 11.72 -8.39
C LYS A 184 7.83 10.45 -7.83
N CYS A 185 7.08 9.74 -6.99
CA CYS A 185 7.48 8.42 -6.51
C CYS A 185 7.19 7.36 -7.58
N ILE A 186 8.14 6.45 -7.81
CA ILE A 186 7.99 5.27 -8.66
C ILE A 186 8.29 4.06 -7.79
N LEU A 187 7.37 3.10 -7.75
CA LEU A 187 7.56 1.83 -7.07
C LEU A 187 8.02 0.78 -8.09
N SER A 188 9.17 0.16 -7.83
CA SER A 188 9.68 -0.96 -8.61
C SER A 188 9.73 -2.21 -7.74
N ILE A 189 9.06 -3.27 -8.18
CA ILE A 189 9.06 -4.57 -7.53
C ILE A 189 9.96 -5.48 -8.34
N VAL A 190 11.05 -5.92 -7.70
CA VAL A 190 12.11 -6.71 -8.35
C VAL A 190 12.32 -8.03 -7.61
N PRO A 191 12.92 -9.05 -8.25
CA PRO A 191 13.35 -10.26 -7.54
C PRO A 191 14.25 -9.92 -6.35
N GLN A 192 14.08 -10.62 -5.23
CA GLN A 192 14.85 -10.38 -3.99
C GLN A 192 16.36 -10.57 -4.17
N THR A 193 16.77 -11.34 -5.17
CA THR A 193 18.17 -11.58 -5.52
C THR A 193 18.83 -10.40 -6.23
N LYS A 194 18.05 -9.40 -6.64
CA LYS A 194 18.58 -8.23 -7.35
C LYS A 194 19.11 -7.21 -6.33
N ASP A 195 20.39 -6.92 -6.41
CA ASP A 195 21.03 -5.91 -5.57
C ASP A 195 20.72 -4.50 -6.10
N VAL A 196 19.70 -3.88 -5.53
CA VAL A 196 19.30 -2.49 -5.82
C VAL A 196 18.88 -1.81 -4.51
N PRO A 197 19.13 -0.50 -4.37
CA PRO A 197 18.72 0.23 -3.18
C PRO A 197 17.19 0.22 -3.05
N SER A 198 16.70 -0.05 -1.85
CA SER A 198 15.26 -0.03 -1.53
C SER A 198 14.64 1.37 -1.55
N PHE A 199 15.48 2.39 -1.52
CA PHE A 199 15.08 3.80 -1.55
C PHE A 199 16.16 4.62 -2.25
N HIS A 200 15.78 5.32 -3.30
CA HIS A 200 16.65 6.22 -4.06
C HIS A 200 15.92 7.54 -4.32
N VAL A 201 16.64 8.64 -4.18
CA VAL A 201 16.16 10.00 -4.53
C VAL A 201 17.12 10.57 -5.55
N ASP A 202 16.59 11.06 -6.66
CA ASP A 202 17.37 11.74 -7.69
C ASP A 202 17.92 13.07 -7.13
N ASP A 203 19.18 13.36 -7.41
CA ASP A 203 19.89 14.55 -6.90
C ASP A 203 19.18 15.86 -7.25
N LYS A 204 18.49 15.92 -8.40
CA LYS A 204 17.70 17.10 -8.80
C LYS A 204 16.47 17.33 -7.91
N CYS A 205 16.05 16.34 -7.15
CA CYS A 205 14.88 16.40 -6.25
C CYS A 205 15.25 16.71 -4.81
N ILE A 206 16.54 16.94 -4.51
CA ILE A 206 17.02 17.27 -3.16
C ILE A 206 17.58 18.70 -3.11
N LYS A 207 17.67 19.25 -1.89
CA LYS A 207 18.37 20.51 -1.63
C LYS A 207 19.85 20.21 -1.40
N HIS A 208 20.74 20.87 -2.12
CA HIS A 208 22.17 20.79 -1.87
C HIS A 208 22.60 21.77 -0.76
N ARG A 209 23.64 21.38 0.01
CA ARG A 209 24.14 22.21 1.14
C ARG A 209 24.70 23.58 0.67
N ALA A 210 25.16 23.66 -0.57
CA ALA A 210 25.62 24.90 -1.16
C ALA A 210 24.52 25.98 -1.38
N ASP A 211 23.24 25.52 -1.36
CA ASP A 211 22.07 26.37 -1.58
C ASP A 211 21.41 26.83 -0.26
N ALA A 212 22.08 26.63 0.89
CA ALA A 212 21.53 26.86 2.22
C ALA A 212 22.02 28.17 2.85
#